data_1d735aa1c9cea6699062f67d9db2f631
#
_entry.id   1d735aa1c9cea6699062f67d9db2f631
#
_cell.length_a   1.000
_cell.length_b   1.000
_cell.length_c   1.000
_cell.angle_alpha   90.00
_cell.angle_beta   90.00
_cell.angle_gamma   90.00
#
_symmetry.space_group_name_H-M   'P 1'
#
loop_
_entity.id
_entity.type
_entity.pdbx_description
1 polymer ?
#
loop_
_entity_poly.entity_id
_entity_poly.type
_entity_poly.pdbx_seq_one_letter_code
_entity_poly.pdbx_strand_id
1 'polypeptide(L)'
;MKHLLLYLIILLAHTTCWAQTDRTKLSVTYNAYYLQYEEDDSLSWDIERLDIGEYSSQYYSLVGDWYVHHSEGKAPYPGTKIRDDEVYKNMPKVGQITAMHWPGKITVHDSIQHLFEWQLVEGDSVICEYPCKKALTTFRGRTWNVWYTLDIPYSDGPWKLCGLPGLIMYAKDNDGKFIFDCVGVEKGDGHTFTYIYKKATVVTPERAEELLILEAEDNDSYYKLIMPGLTSMQRFDKNGRPYKWKPKTAVPYELFPQNHKPKQRTRNQRKKKK
;
A
#
# COMPACT_ATOMS: atom_id res chain seq x y z
N MET A 1 -8.32 -42.31 28.60
CA MET A 1 -9.10 -41.14 28.13
C MET A 1 -8.52 -39.80 28.56
N LYS A 2 -8.18 -39.58 29.84
CA LYS A 2 -7.60 -38.28 30.30
C LYS A 2 -6.30 -37.89 29.58
N HIS A 3 -5.41 -38.84 29.30
CA HIS A 3 -4.15 -38.57 28.59
C HIS A 3 -4.36 -38.29 27.09
N LEU A 4 -5.37 -38.89 26.46
CA LEU A 4 -5.72 -38.63 25.06
C LEU A 4 -6.28 -37.20 24.87
N LEU A 5 -7.10 -36.74 25.85
CA LEU A 5 -7.62 -35.39 25.88
C LEU A 5 -6.52 -34.34 26.06
N LEU A 6 -5.52 -34.63 26.89
CA LEU A 6 -4.37 -33.76 27.13
C LEU A 6 -3.50 -33.61 25.85
N TYR A 7 -3.28 -34.72 25.14
CA TYR A 7 -2.59 -34.68 23.84
C TYR A 7 -3.36 -33.92 22.78
N LEU A 8 -4.69 -34.03 22.74
CA LEU A 8 -5.55 -33.26 21.82
C LEU A 8 -5.52 -31.77 22.11
N ILE A 9 -5.50 -31.38 23.40
CA ILE A 9 -5.40 -29.97 23.82
C ILE A 9 -4.02 -29.40 23.48
N ILE A 10 -2.95 -30.20 23.65
CA ILE A 10 -1.59 -29.79 23.27
C ILE A 10 -1.49 -29.65 21.76
N LEU A 11 -2.09 -30.54 20.97
CA LEU A 11 -2.11 -30.44 19.51
C LEU A 11 -2.90 -29.20 19.02
N LEU A 12 -4.01 -28.86 19.66
CA LEU A 12 -4.81 -27.66 19.37
C LEU A 12 -4.10 -26.37 19.80
N ALA A 13 -3.29 -26.40 20.87
CA ALA A 13 -2.52 -25.24 21.30
C ALA A 13 -1.37 -24.88 20.36
N HIS A 14 -0.91 -25.81 19.51
CA HIS A 14 0.16 -25.56 18.54
C HIS A 14 -0.34 -24.89 17.25
N THR A 15 -1.65 -24.76 17.04
CA THR A 15 -2.22 -24.17 15.81
C THR A 15 -2.38 -22.65 15.83
N THR A 16 -1.99 -21.95 16.89
CA THR A 16 -2.14 -20.49 17.03
C THR A 16 -0.82 -19.72 17.09
N CYS A 17 0.31 -20.38 16.83
CA CYS A 17 1.57 -19.63 16.68
C CYS A 17 1.60 -18.99 15.27
N TRP A 18 0.97 -17.85 15.15
CA TRP A 18 1.04 -17.00 13.96
C TRP A 18 2.48 -16.53 13.80
N ALA A 19 3.12 -16.99 12.76
CA ALA A 19 4.44 -16.48 12.39
C ALA A 19 4.29 -15.02 11.96
N GLN A 20 4.58 -14.09 12.86
CA GLN A 20 4.70 -12.67 12.53
C GLN A 20 6.01 -12.38 11.77
N THR A 21 6.67 -13.42 11.30
CA THR A 21 8.00 -13.41 10.70
C THR A 21 8.05 -14.47 9.61
N ASP A 22 8.58 -14.12 8.44
CA ASP A 22 8.82 -15.05 7.34
C ASP A 22 10.19 -14.81 6.71
N ARG A 23 10.64 -15.69 5.83
CA ARG A 23 11.94 -15.62 5.15
C ARG A 23 11.74 -15.49 3.66
N THR A 24 12.41 -14.51 3.06
CA THR A 24 12.31 -14.20 1.63
C THR A 24 12.81 -15.36 0.77
N LYS A 25 11.95 -15.87 -0.09
CA LYS A 25 12.24 -16.90 -1.10
C LYS A 25 12.34 -16.32 -2.51
N LEU A 26 11.56 -15.26 -2.77
CA LEU A 26 11.53 -14.54 -4.03
C LEU A 26 11.43 -13.05 -3.73
N SER A 27 12.18 -12.25 -4.46
CA SER A 27 12.10 -10.79 -4.43
C SER A 27 11.76 -10.27 -5.81
N VAL A 28 10.79 -9.36 -5.87
CA VAL A 28 10.33 -8.72 -7.11
C VAL A 28 10.44 -7.23 -6.96
N THR A 29 11.10 -6.57 -7.89
CA THR A 29 11.29 -5.12 -7.89
C THR A 29 10.38 -4.48 -8.93
N TYR A 30 9.67 -3.44 -8.53
CA TYR A 30 8.79 -2.66 -9.38
C TYR A 30 9.23 -1.19 -9.42
N ASN A 31 9.18 -0.58 -10.61
CA ASN A 31 9.04 0.85 -10.70
C ASN A 31 7.57 1.19 -10.47
N ALA A 32 7.30 1.94 -9.42
CA ALA A 32 5.96 2.40 -9.08
C ALA A 32 5.81 3.87 -9.47
N TYR A 33 4.76 4.18 -10.24
CA TYR A 33 4.44 5.54 -10.64
C TYR A 33 3.06 5.89 -10.10
N TYR A 34 2.91 7.08 -9.52
CA TYR A 34 1.65 7.52 -8.95
C TYR A 34 1.44 9.03 -9.01
N LEU A 35 0.21 9.44 -9.25
CA LEU A 35 -0.22 10.81 -9.09
C LEU A 35 -0.61 11.01 -7.60
N GLN A 36 0.09 11.90 -6.92
CA GLN A 36 -0.18 12.12 -5.49
C GLN A 36 -1.35 13.09 -5.29
N TYR A 37 -1.38 14.14 -6.08
CA TYR A 37 -2.43 15.17 -6.05
C TYR A 37 -2.88 15.50 -7.47
N GLU A 38 -4.16 15.85 -7.64
CA GLU A 38 -4.72 16.23 -8.96
C GLU A 38 -4.02 17.48 -9.56
N GLU A 39 -3.42 18.31 -8.72
CA GLU A 39 -2.69 19.50 -9.14
C GLU A 39 -1.24 19.22 -9.57
N ASP A 40 -0.77 18.00 -9.44
CA ASP A 40 0.60 17.64 -9.87
C ASP A 40 0.65 17.46 -11.40
N ASP A 41 1.64 18.05 -12.06
CA ASP A 41 1.80 18.05 -13.52
C ASP A 41 2.37 16.72 -14.07
N SER A 42 2.85 15.84 -13.19
CA SER A 42 3.50 14.57 -13.56
C SER A 42 3.36 13.52 -12.46
N LEU A 43 3.49 12.27 -12.86
CA LEU A 43 3.58 11.17 -11.91
C LEU A 43 4.87 11.28 -11.09
N SER A 44 4.75 11.05 -9.80
CA SER A 44 5.89 10.71 -8.95
C SER A 44 6.28 9.26 -9.20
N TRP A 45 7.51 8.85 -8.86
CA TRP A 45 7.94 7.48 -9.00
C TRP A 45 8.77 7.03 -7.79
N ASP A 46 8.75 5.74 -7.52
CA ASP A 46 9.52 5.08 -6.46
C ASP A 46 9.98 3.70 -6.97
N ILE A 47 10.96 3.13 -6.29
CA ILE A 47 11.35 1.74 -6.47
C ILE A 47 10.78 0.96 -5.28
N GLU A 48 9.86 0.06 -5.58
CA GLU A 48 9.17 -0.73 -4.57
C GLU A 48 9.50 -2.21 -4.73
N ARG A 49 9.53 -2.91 -3.61
CA ARG A 49 9.90 -4.32 -3.53
C ARG A 49 8.79 -5.16 -2.94
N LEU A 50 8.57 -6.33 -3.54
CA LEU A 50 7.74 -7.40 -3.02
C LEU A 50 8.65 -8.56 -2.62
N ASP A 51 8.75 -8.83 -1.33
CA ASP A 51 9.41 -9.99 -0.78
C ASP A 51 8.38 -11.06 -0.43
N ILE A 52 8.49 -12.22 -1.09
CA ILE A 52 7.60 -13.36 -0.91
C ILE A 52 8.32 -14.44 -0.11
N GLY A 53 7.72 -14.84 1.01
CA GLY A 53 8.19 -15.89 1.88
C GLY A 53 7.52 -17.25 1.63
N GLU A 54 7.51 -18.10 2.67
CA GLU A 54 6.84 -19.40 2.63
C GLU A 54 5.32 -19.26 2.69
N TYR A 55 4.83 -18.35 3.53
CA TYR A 55 3.40 -18.22 3.87
C TYR A 55 2.86 -16.83 3.66
N SER A 56 3.71 -15.83 3.59
CA SER A 56 3.35 -14.42 3.58
C SER A 56 4.22 -13.61 2.64
N SER A 57 3.83 -12.34 2.41
CA SER A 57 4.65 -11.40 1.67
C SER A 57 4.60 -10.01 2.28
N GLN A 58 5.63 -9.21 1.96
CA GLN A 58 5.77 -7.80 2.30
C GLN A 58 6.03 -6.99 1.04
N TYR A 59 5.26 -5.93 0.82
CA TYR A 59 5.47 -4.96 -0.24
C TYR A 59 5.79 -3.60 0.37
N TYR A 60 6.87 -2.94 -0.09
CA TYR A 60 7.37 -1.72 0.54
C TYR A 60 8.25 -0.91 -0.41
N SER A 61 8.43 0.39 -0.10
CA SER A 61 9.38 1.28 -0.77
C SER A 61 10.81 0.96 -0.34
N LEU A 62 11.71 0.71 -1.29
CA LEU A 62 13.14 0.55 -0.99
C LEU A 62 13.78 1.85 -0.49
N VAL A 63 13.34 2.99 -1.00
CA VAL A 63 13.81 4.31 -0.56
C VAL A 63 13.32 4.59 0.86
N GLY A 64 12.03 4.28 1.15
CA GLY A 64 11.45 4.41 2.48
C GLY A 64 12.14 3.52 3.50
N ASP A 65 12.36 2.26 3.18
CA ASP A 65 13.04 1.29 4.04
C ASP A 65 14.49 1.72 4.35
N TRP A 66 15.24 2.09 3.31
CA TRP A 66 16.59 2.62 3.50
C TRP A 66 16.59 3.83 4.44
N TYR A 67 15.62 4.72 4.26
CA TYR A 67 15.49 5.92 5.07
C TYR A 67 15.20 5.60 6.54
N VAL A 68 14.26 4.72 6.82
CA VAL A 68 13.90 4.30 8.19
C VAL A 68 15.11 3.70 8.92
N HIS A 69 15.93 2.91 8.22
CA HIS A 69 17.02 2.16 8.83
C HIS A 69 18.36 2.90 8.85
N HIS A 70 18.59 3.90 8.00
CA HIS A 70 19.92 4.53 7.83
C HIS A 70 19.94 6.05 8.03
N SER A 71 18.78 6.70 8.16
CA SER A 71 18.71 8.16 8.21
C SER A 71 19.17 8.78 9.54
N GLU A 72 19.39 8.00 10.58
CA GLU A 72 19.72 8.48 11.93
C GLU A 72 18.78 9.61 12.41
N GLY A 73 17.53 9.59 11.99
CA GLY A 73 16.53 10.62 12.28
C GLY A 73 16.68 11.91 11.45
N LYS A 74 17.54 11.93 10.44
CA LYS A 74 17.63 13.06 9.51
C LYS A 74 16.49 12.96 8.50
N ALA A 75 15.84 14.08 8.19
CA ALA A 75 14.79 14.13 7.19
C ALA A 75 15.27 13.65 5.81
N PRO A 76 14.42 12.97 5.00
CA PRO A 76 14.77 12.61 3.63
C PRO A 76 15.21 13.85 2.87
N TYR A 77 15.91 13.62 1.75
CA TYR A 77 16.29 14.72 0.87
C TYR A 77 15.05 15.60 0.61
N PRO A 78 15.16 16.93 0.78
CA PRO A 78 14.06 17.83 0.52
C PRO A 78 13.49 17.57 -0.89
N GLY A 79 12.21 17.26 -0.99
CA GLY A 79 11.53 16.98 -2.25
C GLY A 79 11.43 15.52 -2.68
N THR A 80 11.99 14.56 -1.93
CA THR A 80 11.70 13.14 -2.14
C THR A 80 10.28 12.87 -1.64
N LYS A 81 9.36 12.59 -2.54
CA LYS A 81 8.03 12.11 -2.19
C LYS A 81 8.17 10.59 -2.03
N ILE A 82 8.38 10.15 -0.81
CA ILE A 82 8.38 8.73 -0.47
C ILE A 82 6.93 8.35 -0.20
N ARG A 83 6.47 7.29 -0.85
CA ARG A 83 5.22 6.66 -0.47
C ARG A 83 5.56 5.58 0.54
N ASP A 84 5.27 5.87 1.80
CA ASP A 84 5.65 5.01 2.93
C ASP A 84 4.58 3.96 3.23
N ASP A 85 3.81 3.53 2.23
CA ASP A 85 2.82 2.47 2.40
C ASP A 85 3.52 1.11 2.38
N GLU A 86 3.42 0.37 3.48
CA GLU A 86 3.79 -1.04 3.52
C GLU A 86 2.55 -1.91 3.48
N VAL A 87 2.60 -2.98 2.71
CA VAL A 87 1.51 -3.95 2.60
C VAL A 87 2.02 -5.34 2.93
N TYR A 88 1.40 -5.96 3.91
CA TYR A 88 1.64 -7.35 4.28
C TYR A 88 0.47 -8.21 3.85
N LYS A 89 0.74 -9.34 3.19
CA LYS A 89 -0.26 -10.35 2.85
C LYS A 89 -0.03 -11.60 3.69
N ASN A 90 -1.11 -12.16 4.24
CA ASN A 90 -1.09 -13.25 5.23
C ASN A 90 -0.35 -12.91 6.53
N MET A 91 -0.19 -11.63 6.86
CA MET A 91 0.51 -11.18 8.04
C MET A 91 -0.20 -9.96 8.66
N PRO A 92 -0.34 -9.85 9.98
CA PRO A 92 0.02 -10.84 11.01
C PRO A 92 -0.90 -12.06 11.05
N LYS A 93 -1.94 -12.11 10.22
CA LYS A 93 -2.95 -13.18 10.21
C LYS A 93 -3.12 -13.75 8.80
N VAL A 94 -3.12 -15.09 8.67
CA VAL A 94 -3.38 -15.78 7.41
C VAL A 94 -4.76 -15.39 6.85
N GLY A 95 -4.85 -15.18 5.54
CA GLY A 95 -6.06 -14.71 4.88
C GLY A 95 -6.34 -13.21 5.03
N GLN A 96 -5.38 -12.46 5.59
CA GLN A 96 -5.49 -11.02 5.78
C GLN A 96 -4.45 -10.26 4.97
N ILE A 97 -4.85 -9.14 4.39
CA ILE A 97 -3.97 -8.08 3.93
C ILE A 97 -3.96 -6.99 4.99
N THR A 98 -2.78 -6.54 5.36
CA THR A 98 -2.59 -5.40 6.26
C THR A 98 -1.83 -4.33 5.51
N ALA A 99 -2.48 -3.21 5.21
CA ALA A 99 -1.84 -2.03 4.66
C ALA A 99 -1.54 -1.05 5.80
N MET A 100 -0.30 -0.64 5.90
CA MET A 100 0.16 0.39 6.83
C MET A 100 0.25 1.72 6.10
N HIS A 101 -0.22 2.78 6.74
CA HIS A 101 -0.07 4.15 6.27
C HIS A 101 0.84 4.93 7.21
N TRP A 102 1.81 5.63 6.61
CA TRP A 102 2.74 6.49 7.35
C TRP A 102 2.00 7.60 8.14
N PRO A 103 2.48 7.96 9.30
CA PRO A 103 3.76 7.58 9.96
C PRO A 103 3.70 6.31 10.83
N GLY A 104 3.12 5.22 10.31
CA GLY A 104 3.13 3.91 10.97
C GLY A 104 2.14 3.74 12.12
N LYS A 105 1.15 4.64 12.24
CA LYS A 105 0.18 4.62 13.33
C LYS A 105 -1.20 4.11 12.94
N ILE A 106 -1.45 3.95 11.64
CA ILE A 106 -2.74 3.56 11.10
C ILE A 106 -2.54 2.34 10.21
N THR A 107 -3.37 1.32 10.41
CA THR A 107 -3.42 0.13 9.55
C THR A 107 -4.84 -0.13 9.07
N VAL A 108 -4.94 -0.64 7.85
CA VAL A 108 -6.17 -1.14 7.25
C VAL A 108 -6.06 -2.64 7.09
N HIS A 109 -7.10 -3.36 7.45
CA HIS A 109 -7.17 -4.81 7.28
C HIS A 109 -8.22 -5.17 6.24
N ASP A 110 -7.83 -5.95 5.24
CA ASP A 110 -8.72 -6.54 4.24
C ASP A 110 -8.65 -8.07 4.32
N SER A 111 -9.72 -8.76 3.90
CA SER A 111 -9.66 -10.20 3.67
C SER A 111 -9.06 -10.46 2.30
N ILE A 112 -8.11 -11.40 2.19
CA ILE A 112 -7.57 -11.83 0.89
C ILE A 112 -8.64 -12.55 0.08
N GLN A 113 -9.51 -13.30 0.77
CA GLN A 113 -10.51 -14.11 0.11
C GLN A 113 -11.54 -13.23 -0.61
N HIS A 114 -11.66 -13.43 -1.93
CA HIS A 114 -12.57 -12.71 -2.81
C HIS A 114 -12.40 -11.18 -2.79
N LEU A 115 -11.18 -10.70 -2.49
CA LEU A 115 -10.90 -9.25 -2.51
C LEU A 115 -10.99 -8.68 -3.93
N PHE A 116 -10.51 -9.43 -4.92
CA PHE A 116 -10.53 -9.06 -6.32
C PHE A 116 -11.34 -10.06 -7.14
N GLU A 117 -12.27 -9.56 -7.95
CA GLU A 117 -13.00 -10.34 -8.97
C GLU A 117 -12.30 -10.16 -10.30
N TRP A 118 -11.42 -11.13 -10.65
CA TRP A 118 -10.63 -11.07 -11.85
C TRP A 118 -11.38 -11.54 -13.08
N GLN A 119 -11.35 -10.76 -14.15
CA GLN A 119 -11.78 -11.13 -15.49
C GLN A 119 -10.53 -11.39 -16.33
N LEU A 120 -10.34 -12.64 -16.77
CA LEU A 120 -9.29 -13.00 -17.71
C LEU A 120 -9.72 -12.52 -19.09
N VAL A 121 -8.85 -11.80 -19.79
CA VAL A 121 -9.10 -11.23 -21.10
C VAL A 121 -7.99 -11.60 -22.07
N GLU A 122 -8.26 -11.53 -23.36
CA GLU A 122 -7.25 -11.74 -24.39
C GLU A 122 -6.15 -10.66 -24.29
N GLY A 123 -4.93 -11.08 -24.48
CA GLY A 123 -3.73 -10.23 -24.48
C GLY A 123 -2.54 -10.98 -23.91
N ASP A 124 -1.48 -11.00 -24.70
CA ASP A 124 -0.19 -11.58 -24.33
C ASP A 124 0.86 -10.47 -24.31
N SER A 125 1.81 -10.57 -23.41
CA SER A 125 2.96 -9.66 -23.30
C SER A 125 4.16 -10.45 -22.79
N VAL A 126 5.35 -9.85 -22.87
CA VAL A 126 6.55 -10.38 -22.21
C VAL A 126 7.10 -9.28 -21.32
N ILE A 127 7.23 -9.58 -20.02
CA ILE A 127 7.72 -8.65 -19.01
C ILE A 127 8.84 -9.34 -18.24
N CYS A 128 10.02 -8.74 -18.14
CA CYS A 128 11.21 -9.37 -17.53
C CYS A 128 11.46 -10.80 -18.05
N GLU A 129 11.31 -11.01 -19.37
CA GLU A 129 11.47 -12.30 -20.05
C GLU A 129 10.39 -13.35 -19.75
N TYR A 130 9.39 -13.03 -18.94
CA TYR A 130 8.28 -13.94 -18.62
C TYR A 130 7.09 -13.68 -19.55
N PRO A 131 6.49 -14.75 -20.13
CA PRO A 131 5.25 -14.63 -20.87
C PRO A 131 4.11 -14.29 -19.89
N CYS A 132 3.34 -13.25 -20.20
CA CYS A 132 2.29 -12.74 -19.35
C CYS A 132 0.95 -12.75 -20.05
N LYS A 133 -0.11 -13.05 -19.30
CA LYS A 133 -1.51 -12.96 -19.70
C LYS A 133 -2.18 -11.77 -19.05
N LYS A 134 -3.23 -11.26 -19.69
CA LYS A 134 -3.95 -10.07 -19.24
C LYS A 134 -5.16 -10.43 -18.38
N ALA A 135 -5.39 -9.64 -17.33
CA ALA A 135 -6.62 -9.68 -16.53
C ALA A 135 -7.08 -8.27 -16.15
N LEU A 136 -8.36 -8.15 -15.83
CA LEU A 136 -9.00 -6.92 -15.39
C LEU A 136 -9.71 -7.16 -14.07
N THR A 137 -9.79 -6.12 -13.23
CA THR A 137 -10.67 -6.09 -12.07
C THR A 137 -11.11 -4.67 -11.76
N THR A 138 -12.29 -4.51 -11.16
CA THR A 138 -12.71 -3.24 -10.56
C THR A 138 -12.72 -3.41 -9.05
N PHE A 139 -11.92 -2.63 -8.37
CA PHE A 139 -11.78 -2.67 -6.93
C PHE A 139 -11.94 -1.27 -6.33
N ARG A 140 -12.94 -1.13 -5.47
CA ARG A 140 -13.22 0.14 -4.74
C ARG A 140 -13.13 1.37 -5.65
N GLY A 141 -13.95 1.36 -6.72
CA GLY A 141 -14.10 2.50 -7.64
C GLY A 141 -12.98 2.66 -8.67
N ARG A 142 -11.95 1.83 -8.66
CA ARG A 142 -10.83 1.88 -9.60
C ARG A 142 -10.75 0.61 -10.41
N THR A 143 -10.63 0.73 -11.73
CA THR A 143 -10.45 -0.43 -12.62
C THR A 143 -8.97 -0.60 -12.90
N TRP A 144 -8.46 -1.81 -12.68
CA TRP A 144 -7.08 -2.22 -12.88
C TRP A 144 -6.94 -3.11 -14.10
N ASN A 145 -5.96 -2.81 -14.94
CA ASN A 145 -5.47 -3.65 -16.03
C ASN A 145 -4.14 -4.25 -15.57
N VAL A 146 -4.05 -5.58 -15.56
CA VAL A 146 -2.85 -6.26 -15.09
C VAL A 146 -2.35 -7.29 -16.09
N TRP A 147 -1.04 -7.55 -16.04
CA TRP A 147 -0.39 -8.68 -16.72
C TRP A 147 0.28 -9.54 -15.66
N TYR A 148 0.02 -10.82 -15.72
CA TYR A 148 0.54 -11.81 -14.77
C TYR A 148 1.16 -13.00 -15.50
N THR A 149 2.18 -13.62 -14.90
CA THR A 149 2.83 -14.80 -15.44
C THR A 149 2.47 -16.06 -14.67
N LEU A 150 2.27 -17.16 -15.40
CA LEU A 150 2.08 -18.50 -14.81
C LEU A 150 3.40 -19.18 -14.47
N ASP A 151 4.53 -18.71 -15.02
CA ASP A 151 5.85 -19.28 -14.80
C ASP A 151 6.37 -19.04 -13.38
N ILE A 152 5.78 -18.08 -12.68
CA ILE A 152 6.04 -17.79 -11.27
C ILE A 152 4.72 -18.03 -10.50
N PRO A 153 4.52 -19.24 -9.91
CA PRO A 153 3.22 -19.65 -9.37
C PRO A 153 2.95 -19.09 -7.96
N TYR A 154 3.22 -17.81 -7.77
CA TYR A 154 2.82 -17.07 -6.57
C TYR A 154 1.60 -16.20 -6.89
N SER A 155 0.50 -16.42 -6.18
CA SER A 155 -0.74 -15.63 -6.33
C SER A 155 -0.59 -14.26 -5.65
N ASP A 156 0.38 -13.46 -6.10
CA ASP A 156 0.80 -12.22 -5.48
C ASP A 156 1.11 -11.13 -6.51
N GLY A 157 1.42 -9.91 -6.04
CA GLY A 157 1.72 -8.76 -6.88
C GLY A 157 1.96 -7.49 -6.07
N PRO A 158 2.14 -6.33 -6.75
CA PRO A 158 2.42 -5.06 -6.10
C PRO A 158 1.21 -4.58 -5.28
N TRP A 159 1.46 -3.77 -4.28
CA TRP A 159 0.46 -3.22 -3.38
C TRP A 159 -0.45 -4.33 -2.81
N LYS A 160 -1.77 -4.17 -2.83
CA LYS A 160 -2.74 -5.18 -2.38
C LYS A 160 -3.07 -6.23 -3.46
N LEU A 161 -2.66 -6.01 -4.71
CA LEU A 161 -3.05 -6.85 -5.85
C LEU A 161 -2.55 -8.29 -5.66
N CYS A 162 -3.49 -9.24 -5.75
CA CYS A 162 -3.23 -10.69 -5.61
C CYS A 162 -4.44 -11.49 -6.12
N GLY A 163 -4.37 -12.83 -6.06
CA GLY A 163 -5.52 -13.71 -6.34
C GLY A 163 -5.57 -14.25 -7.78
N LEU A 164 -4.64 -13.88 -8.66
CA LEU A 164 -4.44 -14.54 -9.95
C LEU A 164 -3.61 -15.82 -9.78
N PRO A 165 -3.66 -16.78 -10.72
CA PRO A 165 -2.93 -18.03 -10.62
C PRO A 165 -1.41 -17.88 -10.92
N GLY A 166 -0.83 -16.73 -10.65
CA GLY A 166 0.58 -16.41 -10.85
C GLY A 166 0.90 -14.98 -10.45
N LEU A 167 2.18 -14.60 -10.60
CA LEU A 167 2.70 -13.31 -10.19
C LEU A 167 2.25 -12.19 -11.11
N ILE A 168 1.72 -11.10 -10.54
CA ILE A 168 1.38 -9.89 -11.28
C ILE A 168 2.66 -9.11 -11.57
N MET A 169 3.02 -9.02 -12.84
CA MET A 169 4.24 -8.38 -13.32
C MET A 169 4.04 -6.91 -13.68
N TYR A 170 2.82 -6.53 -14.05
CA TYR A 170 2.46 -5.16 -14.38
C TYR A 170 1.03 -4.88 -13.95
N ALA A 171 0.79 -3.69 -13.46
CA ALA A 171 -0.55 -3.22 -13.16
C ALA A 171 -0.66 -1.73 -13.47
N LYS A 172 -1.79 -1.33 -14.06
CA LYS A 172 -2.11 0.06 -14.35
C LYS A 172 -3.59 0.30 -14.15
N ASP A 173 -3.95 1.39 -13.47
CA ASP A 173 -5.35 1.80 -13.42
C ASP A 173 -5.81 2.46 -14.74
N ASN A 174 -7.12 2.51 -14.98
CA ASN A 174 -7.66 3.03 -16.24
C ASN A 174 -7.29 4.51 -16.48
N ASP A 175 -7.17 5.30 -15.41
CA ASP A 175 -6.88 6.72 -15.50
C ASP A 175 -5.38 7.00 -15.69
N GLY A 176 -4.53 5.98 -15.56
CA GLY A 176 -3.08 6.10 -15.66
C GLY A 176 -2.45 6.85 -14.48
N LYS A 177 -3.15 6.94 -13.37
CA LYS A 177 -2.69 7.61 -12.14
C LYS A 177 -1.81 6.73 -11.28
N PHE A 178 -1.89 5.41 -11.46
CA PHE A 178 -1.08 4.40 -10.78
C PHE A 178 -0.57 3.37 -11.77
N ILE A 179 0.74 3.12 -11.75
CA ILE A 179 1.40 2.11 -12.59
C ILE A 179 2.43 1.39 -11.74
N PHE A 180 2.41 0.07 -11.79
CA PHE A 180 3.44 -0.81 -11.24
C PHE A 180 4.05 -1.59 -12.39
N ASP A 181 5.35 -1.45 -12.61
CA ASP A 181 6.08 -2.08 -13.71
C ASP A 181 7.24 -2.91 -13.15
N CYS A 182 7.13 -4.24 -13.27
CA CYS A 182 8.17 -5.15 -12.81
C CYS A 182 9.44 -4.94 -13.63
N VAL A 183 10.54 -4.69 -12.94
CA VAL A 183 11.86 -4.46 -13.54
C VAL A 183 12.89 -5.50 -13.12
N GLY A 184 12.55 -6.39 -12.20
CA GLY A 184 13.45 -7.47 -11.76
C GLY A 184 12.75 -8.53 -10.92
N VAL A 185 13.15 -9.77 -11.13
CA VAL A 185 12.75 -10.93 -10.32
C VAL A 185 14.01 -11.67 -9.91
N GLU A 186 14.20 -11.84 -8.62
CA GLU A 186 15.41 -12.44 -8.05
C GLU A 186 15.03 -13.52 -7.04
N LYS A 187 15.88 -14.55 -6.96
CA LYS A 187 15.79 -15.51 -5.84
C LYS A 187 16.01 -14.74 -4.54
N GLY A 188 15.13 -14.96 -3.57
CA GLY A 188 15.29 -14.36 -2.24
C GLY A 188 16.62 -14.77 -1.57
N ASP A 189 17.22 -13.83 -0.89
CA ASP A 189 18.49 -14.00 -0.16
C ASP A 189 18.28 -14.67 1.21
N GLY A 190 17.03 -14.98 1.58
CA GLY A 190 16.65 -15.60 2.83
C GLY A 190 16.63 -14.63 4.02
N HIS A 191 16.70 -13.31 3.79
CA HIS A 191 16.49 -12.35 4.87
C HIS A 191 15.11 -12.51 5.49
N THR A 192 14.98 -12.09 6.72
CA THR A 192 13.76 -12.23 7.50
C THR A 192 12.99 -10.91 7.50
N PHE A 193 11.71 -10.94 7.14
CA PHE A 193 10.80 -9.82 7.33
C PHE A 193 9.77 -10.12 8.43
N THR A 194 9.38 -9.09 9.15
CA THR A 194 8.56 -9.22 10.37
C THR A 194 7.50 -8.13 10.42
N TYR A 195 6.27 -8.50 10.77
CA TYR A 195 5.23 -7.52 11.04
C TYR A 195 5.51 -6.77 12.35
N ILE A 196 5.79 -5.48 12.27
CA ILE A 196 6.21 -4.64 13.40
C ILE A 196 5.11 -3.72 13.95
N TYR A 197 4.00 -3.54 13.25
CA TYR A 197 2.97 -2.54 13.56
C TYR A 197 1.90 -2.99 14.56
N LYS A 198 2.29 -3.75 15.58
CA LYS A 198 1.38 -4.32 16.61
C LYS A 198 0.57 -3.28 17.40
N LYS A 199 1.05 -2.04 17.46
CA LYS A 199 0.42 -0.94 18.22
C LYS A 199 -0.27 0.09 17.33
N ALA A 200 -0.33 -0.15 16.01
CA ALA A 200 -1.01 0.74 15.09
C ALA A 200 -2.53 0.72 15.31
N THR A 201 -3.17 1.85 15.08
CA THR A 201 -4.63 1.95 15.15
C THR A 201 -5.23 1.35 13.88
N VAL A 202 -6.07 0.33 14.04
CA VAL A 202 -6.81 -0.25 12.90
C VAL A 202 -7.99 0.65 12.57
N VAL A 203 -8.11 1.02 11.31
CA VAL A 203 -9.23 1.79 10.78
C VAL A 203 -9.87 1.07 9.59
N THR A 204 -11.08 1.46 9.22
CA THR A 204 -11.70 0.94 7.99
C THR A 204 -11.03 1.55 6.75
N PRO A 205 -11.11 0.90 5.58
CA PRO A 205 -10.57 1.45 4.34
C PRO A 205 -11.13 2.84 4.00
N GLU A 206 -12.43 3.06 4.22
CA GLU A 206 -13.10 4.36 4.02
C GLU A 206 -12.50 5.44 4.91
N ARG A 207 -12.23 5.08 6.17
CA ARG A 207 -11.63 6.02 7.13
C ARG A 207 -10.18 6.33 6.77
N ALA A 208 -9.44 5.37 6.24
CA ALA A 208 -8.08 5.62 5.74
C ALA A 208 -8.09 6.61 4.57
N GLU A 209 -9.03 6.46 3.63
CA GLU A 209 -9.20 7.41 2.52
C GLU A 209 -9.57 8.82 3.03
N GLU A 210 -10.51 8.94 3.99
CA GLU A 210 -10.83 10.22 4.62
C GLU A 210 -9.60 10.91 5.24
N LEU A 211 -8.71 10.12 5.84
CA LEU A 211 -7.47 10.63 6.44
C LEU A 211 -6.48 11.09 5.38
N LEU A 212 -6.34 10.40 4.25
CA LEU A 212 -5.53 10.84 3.12
C LEU A 212 -6.07 12.14 2.50
N ILE A 213 -7.41 12.25 2.38
CA ILE A 213 -8.05 13.49 1.92
C ILE A 213 -7.78 14.62 2.91
N LEU A 214 -7.93 14.38 4.21
CA LEU A 214 -7.63 15.37 5.25
C LEU A 214 -6.16 15.82 5.21
N GLU A 215 -5.22 14.87 5.01
CA GLU A 215 -3.80 15.21 4.87
C GLU A 215 -3.54 16.15 3.70
N ALA A 216 -4.18 15.91 2.57
CA ALA A 216 -4.04 16.75 1.39
C ALA A 216 -4.69 18.14 1.56
N GLU A 217 -5.89 18.19 2.14
CA GLU A 217 -6.65 19.43 2.30
C GLU A 217 -6.19 20.28 3.48
N ASP A 218 -5.96 19.65 4.63
CA ASP A 218 -5.55 20.31 5.90
C ASP A 218 -4.52 19.45 6.65
N ASN A 219 -3.31 19.54 6.17
CA ASN A 219 -2.17 18.78 6.67
C ASN A 219 -1.88 19.05 8.16
N ASP A 220 -2.14 20.25 8.67
CA ASP A 220 -1.96 20.58 10.09
C ASP A 220 -2.95 19.84 10.98
N SER A 221 -4.22 19.78 10.57
CA SER A 221 -5.26 19.04 11.29
C SER A 221 -5.01 17.55 11.25
N TYR A 222 -4.56 17.02 10.11
CA TYR A 222 -4.18 15.61 9.97
C TYR A 222 -3.10 15.21 10.98
N TYR A 223 -1.96 15.90 10.99
CA TYR A 223 -0.85 15.55 11.88
C TYR A 223 -1.19 15.74 13.37
N LYS A 224 -1.97 16.73 13.74
CA LYS A 224 -2.49 16.88 15.12
C LYS A 224 -3.35 15.70 15.53
N LEU A 225 -4.15 15.17 14.60
CA LEU A 225 -5.01 14.01 14.84
C LEU A 225 -4.23 12.72 15.06
N ILE A 226 -3.25 12.43 14.18
CA ILE A 226 -2.50 11.16 14.23
C ILE A 226 -1.32 11.20 15.20
N MET A 227 -0.85 12.38 15.59
CA MET A 227 0.25 12.60 16.54
C MET A 227 -0.21 13.47 17.71
N PRO A 228 -0.99 12.92 18.66
CA PRO A 228 -1.42 13.67 19.83
C PRO A 228 -0.22 14.23 20.59
N GLY A 229 -0.22 15.54 20.86
CA GLY A 229 0.88 16.27 21.49
C GLY A 229 1.75 17.08 20.52
N LEU A 230 1.56 16.94 19.21
CA LEU A 230 2.19 17.82 18.23
C LEU A 230 1.58 19.23 18.34
N THR A 231 2.38 20.20 18.80
CA THR A 231 1.90 21.59 19.00
C THR A 231 2.08 22.44 17.75
N SER A 232 3.13 22.19 16.97
CA SER A 232 3.41 22.90 15.71
C SER A 232 4.21 22.03 14.78
N MET A 233 4.05 22.26 13.47
CA MET A 233 4.87 21.64 12.44
C MET A 233 5.40 22.73 11.51
N GLN A 234 6.71 22.72 11.28
CA GLN A 234 7.33 23.58 10.29
C GLN A 234 7.76 22.73 9.09
N ARG A 235 7.39 23.18 7.90
CA ARG A 235 7.69 22.51 6.62
C ARG A 235 8.73 23.31 5.86
N PHE A 236 9.58 22.60 5.13
CA PHE A 236 10.64 23.18 4.33
C PHE A 236 10.52 22.70 2.88
N ASP A 237 10.76 23.60 1.93
CA ASP A 237 10.87 23.24 0.51
C ASP A 237 12.21 22.53 0.22
N LYS A 238 12.40 22.09 -1.02
CA LYS A 238 13.64 21.43 -1.47
C LYS A 238 14.92 22.26 -1.31
N ASN A 239 14.79 23.56 -1.06
CA ASN A 239 15.90 24.49 -0.82
C ASN A 239 16.05 24.82 0.69
N GLY A 240 15.32 24.12 1.57
CA GLY A 240 15.35 24.37 3.02
C GLY A 240 14.61 25.61 3.47
N ARG A 241 13.76 26.23 2.64
CA ARG A 241 13.00 27.41 2.99
C ARG A 241 11.65 27.03 3.60
N PRO A 242 11.24 27.65 4.72
CA PRO A 242 9.97 27.34 5.35
C PRO A 242 8.81 27.77 4.45
N TYR A 243 7.75 26.92 4.38
CA TYR A 243 6.54 27.23 3.65
C TYR A 243 5.29 26.83 4.43
N LYS A 244 4.14 27.43 4.09
CA LYS A 244 2.82 27.03 4.58
C LYS A 244 2.18 26.03 3.63
N TRP A 245 1.54 25.01 4.19
CA TRP A 245 0.78 24.06 3.39
C TRP A 245 -0.32 24.76 2.59
N LYS A 246 -0.45 24.38 1.34
CA LYS A 246 -1.57 24.79 0.48
C LYS A 246 -2.47 23.57 0.27
N PRO A 247 -3.79 23.70 0.51
CA PRO A 247 -4.72 22.60 0.28
C PRO A 247 -4.58 22.03 -1.13
N LYS A 248 -4.59 20.71 -1.22
CA LYS A 248 -4.49 19.93 -2.45
C LYS A 248 -5.60 18.88 -2.52
N THR A 249 -5.85 18.35 -3.71
CA THR A 249 -6.82 17.28 -3.93
C THR A 249 -6.08 15.93 -3.98
N ALA A 250 -6.30 15.08 -2.98
CA ALA A 250 -5.68 13.76 -2.91
C ALA A 250 -6.11 12.86 -4.07
N VAL A 251 -5.21 12.00 -4.51
CA VAL A 251 -5.49 10.90 -5.46
C VAL A 251 -5.27 9.57 -4.72
N PRO A 252 -6.30 9.02 -4.05
CA PRO A 252 -6.18 7.78 -3.32
C PRO A 252 -6.23 6.55 -4.24
N TYR A 253 -5.65 5.43 -3.80
CA TYR A 253 -5.73 4.14 -4.50
C TYR A 253 -7.14 3.55 -4.54
N GLU A 254 -7.91 3.80 -3.50
CA GLU A 254 -9.27 3.30 -3.30
C GLU A 254 -10.22 4.50 -3.29
N LEU A 255 -11.38 4.38 -3.96
CA LEU A 255 -12.34 5.47 -4.09
C LEU A 255 -13.67 5.06 -3.44
N PHE A 256 -14.05 5.73 -2.38
CA PHE A 256 -15.31 5.50 -1.69
C PHE A 256 -16.29 6.66 -1.99
N PRO A 257 -17.43 6.41 -2.64
CA PRO A 257 -18.33 7.46 -3.12
C PRO A 257 -18.80 8.43 -2.04
N GLN A 258 -18.92 8.00 -0.78
CA GLN A 258 -19.31 8.85 0.34
C GLN A 258 -18.27 9.95 0.63
N ASN A 259 -17.00 9.73 0.35
CA ASN A 259 -15.92 10.69 0.60
C ASN A 259 -15.74 11.68 -0.56
N HIS A 260 -16.28 11.36 -1.73
CA HIS A 260 -16.21 12.18 -2.94
C HIS A 260 -17.51 12.94 -3.25
N LYS A 261 -18.39 13.14 -2.25
CA LYS A 261 -19.59 13.96 -2.43
C LYS A 261 -19.20 15.40 -2.78
N PRO A 262 -19.83 16.01 -3.80
CA PRO A 262 -19.56 17.40 -4.14
C PRO A 262 -19.82 18.28 -2.91
N LYS A 263 -18.82 19.05 -2.49
CA LYS A 263 -18.96 20.01 -1.40
C LYS A 263 -20.16 20.91 -1.73
N GLN A 264 -21.25 20.87 -0.95
CA GLN A 264 -22.35 21.81 -1.10
C GLN A 264 -21.77 23.21 -0.91
N ARG A 265 -21.68 23.98 -2.00
CA ARG A 265 -21.25 25.37 -1.93
C ARG A 265 -22.22 26.09 -0.99
N THR A 266 -21.75 26.41 0.21
CA THR A 266 -22.53 27.18 1.17
C THR A 266 -22.98 28.50 0.51
N ARG A 267 -24.23 28.82 0.69
CA ARG A 267 -24.95 30.00 0.08
C ARG A 267 -24.20 31.34 0.21
N ASN A 268 -23.18 31.38 1.09
CA ASN A 268 -22.37 32.56 1.36
C ASN A 268 -21.28 32.88 0.32
N GLN A 269 -20.89 31.92 -0.52
CA GLN A 269 -19.91 32.22 -1.59
C GLN A 269 -20.53 32.79 -2.86
N ARG A 270 -21.88 32.77 -2.99
CA ARG A 270 -22.58 33.38 -4.11
C ARG A 270 -22.72 34.91 -3.98
N LYS A 271 -22.49 35.49 -2.80
CA LYS A 271 -22.64 36.97 -2.57
C LYS A 271 -21.37 37.78 -2.84
N LYS A 272 -20.23 37.15 -3.15
CA LYS A 272 -18.97 37.85 -3.47
C LYS A 272 -18.64 37.97 -4.96
N LYS A 273 -19.59 37.60 -5.85
CA LYS A 273 -19.44 37.75 -7.31
C LYS A 273 -20.64 38.47 -7.94
N LYS A 274 -21.21 39.42 -7.25
CA LYS A 274 -22.11 40.45 -7.85
C LYS A 274 -21.57 41.84 -7.59
#